data_8ebfd164293b0e799c2bba22337c3b07
#
_entry.id   8ebfd164293b0e799c2bba22337c3b07
#
_cell.length_a   1.000
_cell.length_b   1.000
_cell.length_c   1.000
_cell.angle_alpha   90.00
_cell.angle_beta   90.00
_cell.angle_gamma   90.00
#
_symmetry.space_group_name_H-M   'P 1'
#
loop_
_entity.id
_entity.type
_entity.pdbx_description
1 polymer ?
#
loop_
_entity_poly.entity_id
_entity_poly.type
_entity_poly.pdbx_seq_one_letter_code
_entity_poly.pdbx_strand_id
1 'polypeptide(L)'
;MRRLTALIAALALLATACGSDEGTTATLPDEGDTIILQTAYEGGFAPVEFILNQMPQHTLYADGRLVSQGPQPAIFPGPMLPSMQQVNIGDAAMAEVLAIVDDIGLPTTTDETNTEAAAVVADASDAVAYYYDETGTHRYAVYALGIVETADPHVAGMRSLFDTLDVLAVESPSAGEYVAERVQVLATQSFVDENEPGATLEPWPLAARPADLSEVADLGVSCTVLEGDEATAALTVFADADQMTFWDYEGVSYRILARPLFENEVGCEW
;
A
#
# COMPACT_ATOMS: atom_id res chain seq x y z
N MET A 1 86.12 -9.81 26.48
CA MET A 1 85.60 -11.04 25.85
C MET A 1 84.55 -11.65 26.76
N ARG A 2 83.27 -11.43 26.46
CA ARG A 2 82.15 -12.27 26.89
C ARG A 2 80.87 -11.68 26.28
N ARG A 3 80.26 -12.52 25.49
CA ARG A 3 79.06 -12.22 24.69
C ARG A 3 77.86 -12.25 25.61
N LEU A 4 77.04 -11.19 25.64
CA LEU A 4 75.69 -11.15 26.19
C LEU A 4 74.68 -11.50 25.10
N THR A 5 74.05 -12.65 25.33
CA THR A 5 72.92 -13.12 24.51
C THR A 5 71.65 -12.46 25.03
N ALA A 6 70.96 -11.65 24.25
CA ALA A 6 69.68 -11.09 24.55
C ALA A 6 68.55 -12.05 24.16
N LEU A 7 67.73 -12.47 25.13
CA LEU A 7 66.49 -13.20 24.91
C LEU A 7 65.40 -12.17 24.55
N ILE A 8 64.81 -12.30 23.39
CA ILE A 8 63.63 -11.55 22.97
C ILE A 8 62.43 -12.46 23.29
N ALA A 9 61.64 -12.06 24.29
CA ALA A 9 60.35 -12.68 24.60
C ALA A 9 59.31 -12.12 23.62
N ALA A 10 58.80 -12.98 22.75
CA ALA A 10 57.67 -12.68 21.88
C ALA A 10 56.36 -12.73 22.68
N LEU A 11 55.73 -11.58 22.92
CA LEU A 11 54.41 -11.48 23.52
C LEU A 11 53.37 -11.67 22.42
N ALA A 12 52.73 -12.85 22.36
CA ALA A 12 51.60 -13.11 21.47
C ALA A 12 50.35 -12.38 22.00
N LEU A 13 49.94 -11.32 21.31
CA LEU A 13 48.65 -10.69 21.52
C LEU A 13 47.57 -11.61 20.88
N LEU A 14 46.78 -12.25 21.73
CA LEU A 14 45.52 -12.84 21.35
C LEU A 14 44.53 -11.67 21.11
N ALA A 15 44.33 -11.27 19.86
CA ALA A 15 43.22 -10.46 19.44
C ALA A 15 41.97 -11.36 19.48
N THR A 16 41.16 -11.22 20.49
CA THR A 16 39.76 -11.70 20.46
C THR A 16 39.03 -10.87 19.43
N ALA A 17 38.79 -11.45 18.29
CA ALA A 17 37.81 -10.91 17.32
C ALA A 17 36.43 -11.06 17.97
N CYS A 18 35.84 -9.94 18.44
CA CYS A 18 34.42 -9.82 18.56
C CYS A 18 33.89 -9.93 17.15
N GLY A 19 33.27 -11.04 16.82
CA GLY A 19 32.40 -11.14 15.66
C GLY A 19 31.24 -10.19 15.92
N SER A 20 31.21 -9.02 15.26
CA SER A 20 29.99 -8.31 15.00
C SER A 20 29.18 -9.22 14.09
N ASP A 21 28.02 -9.67 14.52
CA ASP A 21 26.99 -10.14 13.61
C ASP A 21 26.76 -8.97 12.65
N GLU A 22 27.32 -9.09 11.46
CA GLU A 22 26.90 -8.28 10.33
C GLU A 22 25.49 -8.76 9.99
N GLY A 23 24.47 -8.11 10.58
CA GLY A 23 23.12 -8.20 10.09
C GLY A 23 23.20 -7.95 8.59
N THR A 24 22.65 -8.85 7.83
CA THR A 24 22.54 -8.72 6.38
C THR A 24 21.63 -7.52 6.13
N THR A 25 22.22 -6.32 5.99
CA THR A 25 21.47 -5.14 5.58
C THR A 25 21.04 -5.43 4.15
N ALA A 26 19.76 -5.63 3.94
CA ALA A 26 19.21 -5.78 2.60
C ALA A 26 19.64 -4.57 1.78
N THR A 27 20.29 -4.81 0.65
CA THR A 27 20.68 -3.73 -0.26
C THR A 27 19.41 -3.30 -0.96
N LEU A 28 18.95 -2.07 -0.69
CA LEU A 28 17.81 -1.49 -1.38
C LEU A 28 18.13 -1.31 -2.86
N PRO A 29 17.13 -1.49 -3.75
CA PRO A 29 17.29 -1.19 -5.15
C PRO A 29 17.70 0.28 -5.35
N ASP A 30 18.61 0.54 -6.29
CA ASP A 30 19.23 1.86 -6.50
C ASP A 30 18.34 2.82 -7.33
N GLU A 31 17.13 2.39 -7.71
CA GLU A 31 16.21 3.16 -8.56
C GLU A 31 15.13 3.83 -7.70
N GLY A 32 15.08 5.17 -7.73
CA GLY A 32 14.20 6.00 -6.90
C GLY A 32 12.70 5.70 -7.02
N ASP A 33 12.26 5.12 -8.14
CA ASP A 33 10.87 4.73 -8.37
C ASP A 33 10.57 3.27 -7.95
N THR A 34 11.48 2.62 -7.22
CA THR A 34 11.27 1.26 -6.75
C THR A 34 10.52 1.26 -5.43
N ILE A 35 9.38 0.58 -5.42
CA ILE A 35 8.60 0.34 -4.20
C ILE A 35 9.32 -0.71 -3.35
N ILE A 36 9.54 -0.40 -2.06
CA ILE A 36 10.20 -1.30 -1.10
C ILE A 36 9.27 -1.83 -0.01
N LEU A 37 8.20 -1.08 0.28
CA LEU A 37 7.23 -1.47 1.29
C LEU A 37 5.84 -0.95 0.93
N GLN A 38 4.83 -1.78 1.12
CA GLN A 38 3.43 -1.35 1.11
C GLN A 38 2.72 -1.88 2.34
N THR A 39 1.79 -1.10 2.88
CA THR A 39 0.84 -1.58 3.88
C THR A 39 -0.58 -1.38 3.36
N ALA A 40 -1.47 -2.30 3.72
CA ALA A 40 -2.85 -2.27 3.27
C ALA A 40 -3.79 -2.87 4.34
N TYR A 41 -5.07 -2.58 4.20
CA TYR A 41 -6.13 -3.36 4.83
C TYR A 41 -6.85 -4.14 3.73
N GLU A 42 -6.88 -5.46 3.83
CA GLU A 42 -7.44 -6.36 2.82
C GLU A 42 -8.65 -7.12 3.34
N GLY A 43 -9.60 -7.41 2.46
CA GLY A 43 -10.81 -8.14 2.83
C GLY A 43 -11.74 -7.36 3.75
N GLY A 44 -12.33 -8.06 4.73
CA GLY A 44 -13.34 -7.50 5.62
C GLY A 44 -14.76 -7.63 5.07
N PHE A 45 -15.76 -7.17 5.84
CA PHE A 45 -17.16 -7.18 5.45
C PHE A 45 -17.55 -5.89 4.75
N ALA A 46 -17.37 -5.86 3.43
CA ALA A 46 -17.74 -4.74 2.57
C ALA A 46 -18.36 -5.25 1.25
N PRO A 47 -19.15 -4.43 0.52
CA PRO A 47 -19.58 -4.77 -0.82
C PRO A 47 -18.38 -5.12 -1.71
N VAL A 48 -18.58 -6.08 -2.61
CA VAL A 48 -17.48 -6.64 -3.42
C VAL A 48 -16.72 -5.59 -4.22
N GLU A 49 -17.41 -4.63 -4.79
CA GLU A 49 -16.80 -3.56 -5.57
C GLU A 49 -15.87 -2.66 -4.71
N PHE A 50 -16.15 -2.53 -3.41
CA PHE A 50 -15.26 -1.81 -2.49
C PHE A 50 -14.02 -2.66 -2.15
N ILE A 51 -14.18 -3.97 -1.98
CA ILE A 51 -13.04 -4.88 -1.76
C ILE A 51 -12.12 -4.86 -2.98
N LEU A 52 -12.68 -4.93 -4.19
CA LEU A 52 -11.93 -4.87 -5.45
C LEU A 52 -11.25 -3.51 -5.69
N ASN A 53 -11.72 -2.46 -5.01
CA ASN A 53 -11.17 -1.09 -5.09
C ASN A 53 -10.29 -0.71 -3.89
N GLN A 54 -9.97 -1.67 -3.00
CA GLN A 54 -9.03 -1.43 -1.91
C GLN A 54 -7.66 -1.09 -2.48
N MET A 55 -6.94 -0.22 -1.79
CA MET A 55 -5.62 0.25 -2.21
C MET A 55 -4.67 0.28 -1.01
N PRO A 56 -3.36 0.27 -1.25
CA PRO A 56 -2.40 0.44 -0.17
C PRO A 56 -2.67 1.68 0.68
N GLN A 57 -2.55 1.52 1.99
CA GLN A 57 -2.61 2.62 2.95
C GLN A 57 -1.36 3.49 2.83
N HIS A 58 -0.21 2.82 2.70
CA HIS A 58 1.10 3.43 2.52
C HIS A 58 1.86 2.70 1.42
N THR A 59 2.61 3.45 0.62
CA THR A 59 3.57 2.95 -0.36
C THR A 59 4.87 3.71 -0.20
N LEU A 60 5.92 3.01 0.25
CA LEU A 60 7.24 3.58 0.51
C LEU A 60 8.20 3.18 -0.62
N TYR A 61 8.85 4.18 -1.19
CA TYR A 61 9.84 4.03 -2.26
C TYR A 61 11.27 4.04 -1.71
N ALA A 62 12.19 3.49 -2.48
CA ALA A 62 13.61 3.41 -2.12
C ALA A 62 14.28 4.79 -1.95
N ASP A 63 13.75 5.83 -2.58
CA ASP A 63 14.23 7.22 -2.47
C ASP A 63 13.70 7.99 -1.25
N GLY A 64 12.92 7.33 -0.39
CA GLY A 64 12.31 7.94 0.80
C GLY A 64 10.98 8.64 0.54
N ARG A 65 10.41 8.56 -0.66
CA ARG A 65 9.03 8.99 -0.90
C ARG A 65 8.07 8.01 -0.22
N LEU A 66 7.14 8.57 0.55
CA LEU A 66 6.02 7.86 1.14
C LEU A 66 4.74 8.43 0.56
N VAL A 67 4.01 7.59 -0.17
CA VAL A 67 2.68 7.90 -0.70
C VAL A 67 1.63 7.29 0.22
N SER A 68 0.62 8.07 0.55
CA SER A 68 -0.48 7.64 1.42
C SER A 68 -1.79 8.28 1.02
N GLN A 69 -2.89 7.74 1.55
CA GLN A 69 -4.17 8.44 1.46
C GLN A 69 -4.12 9.71 2.31
N GLY A 70 -4.37 10.83 1.67
CA GLY A 70 -4.47 12.13 2.33
C GLY A 70 -5.81 12.33 3.05
N PRO A 71 -5.99 13.49 3.69
CA PRO A 71 -7.24 13.83 4.36
C PRO A 71 -8.42 13.77 3.38
N GLN A 72 -9.47 13.08 3.79
CA GLN A 72 -10.74 13.05 3.05
C GLN A 72 -11.73 14.02 3.68
N PRO A 73 -12.47 14.83 2.90
CA PRO A 73 -13.50 15.69 3.43
C PRO A 73 -14.63 14.86 4.04
N ALA A 74 -15.02 15.19 5.27
CA ALA A 74 -16.13 14.52 5.96
C ALA A 74 -17.50 15.07 5.47
N ILE A 75 -17.76 14.93 4.17
CA ILE A 75 -19.01 15.36 3.49
C ILE A 75 -19.66 14.14 2.81
N PHE A 76 -20.95 14.25 2.55
CA PHE A 76 -21.66 13.29 1.73
C PHE A 76 -22.53 14.05 0.68
N PRO A 77 -22.45 13.63 -0.58
CA PRO A 77 -21.52 12.65 -1.14
C PRO A 77 -20.06 13.13 -1.06
N GLY A 78 -19.16 12.18 -0.82
CA GLY A 78 -17.72 12.43 -0.83
C GLY A 78 -17.13 12.38 -2.25
N PRO A 79 -15.90 12.87 -2.47
CA PRO A 79 -15.22 12.79 -3.76
C PRO A 79 -15.19 11.36 -4.30
N MET A 80 -15.26 11.21 -5.61
CA MET A 80 -15.13 9.91 -6.27
C MET A 80 -13.71 9.35 -6.18
N LEU A 81 -12.71 10.20 -6.35
CA LEU A 81 -11.31 9.83 -6.24
C LEU A 81 -10.80 9.98 -4.80
N PRO A 82 -9.94 9.06 -4.34
CA PRO A 82 -9.22 9.25 -3.08
C PRO A 82 -8.26 10.44 -3.19
N SER A 83 -8.15 11.23 -2.12
CA SER A 83 -7.06 12.21 -1.99
C SER A 83 -5.76 11.46 -1.74
N MET A 84 -4.75 11.68 -2.58
CA MET A 84 -3.44 11.08 -2.42
C MET A 84 -2.41 12.16 -2.15
N GLN A 85 -1.51 11.88 -1.23
CA GLN A 85 -0.40 12.76 -0.89
C GLN A 85 0.91 12.01 -0.91
N GLN A 86 1.99 12.74 -1.13
CA GLN A 86 3.34 12.21 -0.97
C GLN A 86 4.18 13.14 -0.09
N VAL A 87 5.03 12.52 0.71
CA VAL A 87 5.99 13.18 1.57
C VAL A 87 7.37 12.55 1.36
N ASN A 88 8.44 13.24 1.78
CA ASN A 88 9.77 12.65 1.85
C ASN A 88 10.17 12.46 3.31
N ILE A 89 10.35 11.20 3.72
CA ILE A 89 10.64 10.85 5.12
C ILE A 89 12.12 11.02 5.50
N GLY A 90 13.01 11.07 4.50
CA GLY A 90 14.47 11.19 4.71
C GLY A 90 15.12 9.92 5.29
N ASP A 91 16.46 9.89 5.24
CA ASP A 91 17.26 8.70 5.54
C ASP A 91 17.07 8.16 6.98
N ALA A 92 16.92 9.04 7.95
CA ALA A 92 16.81 8.63 9.36
C ALA A 92 15.49 7.90 9.64
N ALA A 93 14.37 8.42 9.11
CA ALA A 93 13.07 7.76 9.24
C ALA A 93 12.98 6.49 8.39
N MET A 94 13.62 6.49 7.20
CA MET A 94 13.76 5.29 6.40
C MET A 94 14.46 4.17 7.18
N ALA A 95 15.57 4.48 7.85
CA ALA A 95 16.29 3.48 8.66
C ALA A 95 15.45 2.97 9.83
N GLU A 96 14.62 3.83 10.46
CA GLU A 96 13.68 3.44 11.52
C GLU A 96 12.61 2.47 11.00
N VAL A 97 11.99 2.78 9.87
CA VAL A 97 10.97 1.92 9.23
C VAL A 97 11.57 0.55 8.89
N LEU A 98 12.76 0.52 8.27
CA LEU A 98 13.43 -0.73 7.90
C LEU A 98 13.84 -1.55 9.13
N ALA A 99 14.19 -0.93 10.26
CA ALA A 99 14.45 -1.64 11.50
C ALA A 99 13.19 -2.32 12.04
N ILE A 100 12.02 -1.67 11.95
CA ILE A 100 10.74 -2.29 12.33
C ILE A 100 10.41 -3.47 11.40
N VAL A 101 10.63 -3.31 10.09
CA VAL A 101 10.45 -4.38 9.08
C VAL A 101 11.31 -5.60 9.41
N ASP A 102 12.57 -5.39 9.82
CA ASP A 102 13.49 -6.45 10.23
C ASP A 102 13.04 -7.10 11.55
N ASP A 103 12.64 -6.31 12.54
CA ASP A 103 12.14 -6.79 13.83
C ASP A 103 10.88 -7.66 13.70
N ILE A 104 10.02 -7.39 12.72
CA ILE A 104 8.87 -8.24 12.37
C ILE A 104 9.33 -9.55 11.72
N GLY A 105 10.54 -9.60 11.18
CA GLY A 105 11.07 -10.72 10.40
C GLY A 105 10.51 -10.76 8.97
N LEU A 106 9.97 -9.66 8.47
CA LEU A 106 9.32 -9.58 7.17
C LEU A 106 10.23 -9.99 6.00
N PRO A 107 11.55 -9.63 5.97
CA PRO A 107 12.45 -10.07 4.89
C PRO A 107 12.67 -11.58 4.79
N THR A 108 12.30 -12.34 5.81
CA THR A 108 12.45 -13.82 5.84
C THR A 108 11.11 -14.55 5.72
N THR A 109 10.01 -13.82 5.76
CA THR A 109 8.64 -14.34 5.64
C THR A 109 8.29 -14.46 4.15
N THR A 110 7.68 -15.56 3.74
CA THR A 110 7.22 -15.71 2.35
C THR A 110 5.77 -15.27 2.19
N ASP A 111 4.88 -15.86 2.99
CA ASP A 111 3.46 -15.50 3.07
C ASP A 111 2.90 -16.08 4.36
N GLU A 112 2.62 -15.23 5.33
CA GLU A 112 2.15 -15.63 6.65
C GLU A 112 0.99 -14.74 7.09
N THR A 113 -0.02 -15.35 7.72
CA THR A 113 -1.16 -14.62 8.31
C THR A 113 -1.35 -15.04 9.77
N ASN A 114 -1.24 -14.09 10.68
CA ASN A 114 -1.61 -14.28 12.08
C ASN A 114 -3.13 -14.15 12.23
N THR A 115 -3.78 -15.24 12.58
CA THR A 115 -5.25 -15.34 12.73
C THR A 115 -5.69 -15.51 14.17
N GLU A 116 -4.87 -15.19 15.17
CA GLU A 116 -5.18 -15.39 16.58
C GLU A 116 -6.50 -14.70 16.98
N ALA A 117 -6.75 -13.51 16.46
CA ALA A 117 -7.98 -12.76 16.71
C ALA A 117 -9.25 -13.36 16.07
N ALA A 118 -9.12 -14.25 15.09
CA ALA A 118 -10.27 -14.85 14.39
C ALA A 118 -11.19 -15.69 15.30
N ALA A 119 -10.70 -16.10 16.47
CA ALA A 119 -11.52 -16.81 17.47
C ALA A 119 -12.57 -15.91 18.16
N VAL A 120 -12.38 -14.58 18.15
CA VAL A 120 -13.19 -13.62 18.91
C VAL A 120 -13.72 -12.45 18.09
N VAL A 121 -13.19 -12.25 16.89
CA VAL A 121 -13.59 -11.18 15.96
C VAL A 121 -14.05 -11.83 14.66
N ALA A 122 -15.19 -11.40 14.15
CA ALA A 122 -15.68 -11.80 12.83
C ALA A 122 -15.62 -10.60 11.87
N ASP A 123 -15.46 -10.88 10.59
CA ASP A 123 -15.62 -9.91 9.49
C ASP A 123 -14.66 -8.70 9.54
N ALA A 124 -13.53 -8.81 10.26
CA ALA A 124 -12.48 -7.81 10.22
C ALA A 124 -11.62 -7.95 8.95
N SER A 125 -10.93 -6.87 8.59
CA SER A 125 -9.89 -6.92 7.57
C SER A 125 -8.58 -7.45 8.14
N ASP A 126 -7.72 -7.95 7.24
CA ASP A 126 -6.32 -8.18 7.50
C ASP A 126 -5.53 -6.88 7.31
N ALA A 127 -4.72 -6.51 8.30
CA ALA A 127 -3.67 -5.53 8.11
C ALA A 127 -2.46 -6.24 7.51
N VAL A 128 -2.04 -5.83 6.33
CA VAL A 128 -1.02 -6.52 5.54
C VAL A 128 0.17 -5.61 5.30
N ALA A 129 1.38 -6.16 5.43
CA ALA A 129 2.60 -5.52 4.98
C ALA A 129 3.25 -6.37 3.88
N TYR A 130 3.63 -5.72 2.79
CA TYR A 130 4.41 -6.27 1.70
C TYR A 130 5.78 -5.60 1.69
N TYR A 131 6.83 -6.39 1.79
CA TYR A 131 8.20 -5.94 1.63
C TYR A 131 8.78 -6.51 0.33
N TYR A 132 9.42 -5.66 -0.45
CA TYR A 132 9.98 -6.00 -1.75
C TYR A 132 11.50 -5.86 -1.72
N ASP A 133 12.20 -6.93 -2.01
CA ASP A 133 13.66 -6.94 -2.12
C ASP A 133 14.13 -7.78 -3.32
N GLU A 134 15.42 -7.95 -3.47
CA GLU A 134 16.01 -8.75 -4.57
C GLU A 134 15.61 -10.23 -4.53
N THR A 135 15.14 -10.74 -3.38
CA THR A 135 14.73 -12.13 -3.22
C THR A 135 13.26 -12.36 -3.58
N GLY A 136 12.48 -11.29 -3.65
CA GLY A 136 11.08 -11.32 -4.04
C GLY A 136 10.16 -10.48 -3.15
N THR A 137 8.89 -10.86 -3.14
CA THR A 137 7.86 -10.24 -2.31
C THR A 137 7.64 -11.07 -1.04
N HIS A 138 7.72 -10.41 0.09
CA HIS A 138 7.47 -10.95 1.42
C HIS A 138 6.16 -10.37 1.94
N ARG A 139 5.26 -11.22 2.42
CA ARG A 139 3.95 -10.81 2.93
C ARG A 139 3.77 -11.29 4.36
N TYR A 140 3.37 -10.37 5.23
CA TYR A 140 2.88 -10.69 6.57
C TYR A 140 1.55 -9.99 6.82
N ALA A 141 0.57 -10.72 7.32
CA ALA A 141 -0.76 -10.22 7.62
C ALA A 141 -1.15 -10.49 9.07
N VAL A 142 -1.92 -9.58 9.63
CA VAL A 142 -2.51 -9.72 10.97
C VAL A 142 -4.00 -9.44 10.88
N TYR A 143 -4.80 -10.47 11.14
CA TYR A 143 -6.25 -10.35 11.19
C TYR A 143 -6.69 -9.49 12.36
N ALA A 144 -7.56 -8.51 12.11
CA ALA A 144 -8.12 -7.62 13.10
C ALA A 144 -7.07 -6.86 13.94
N LEU A 145 -5.98 -6.38 13.30
CA LEU A 145 -4.92 -5.63 13.95
C LEU A 145 -5.49 -4.47 14.79
N GLY A 146 -5.07 -4.39 16.05
CA GLY A 146 -5.51 -3.32 16.95
C GLY A 146 -6.86 -3.51 17.61
N ILE A 147 -7.65 -4.53 17.21
CA ILE A 147 -8.96 -4.85 17.85
C ILE A 147 -8.75 -5.75 19.06
N VAL A 148 -7.83 -6.69 18.97
CA VAL A 148 -7.52 -7.63 20.04
C VAL A 148 -6.10 -7.39 20.53
N GLU A 149 -5.94 -7.29 21.86
CA GLU A 149 -4.61 -7.24 22.47
C GLU A 149 -3.97 -8.64 22.43
N THR A 150 -2.73 -8.70 21.98
CA THR A 150 -1.93 -9.92 21.92
C THR A 150 -0.55 -9.65 22.50
N ALA A 151 0.10 -10.69 23.02
CA ALA A 151 1.49 -10.64 23.47
C ALA A 151 2.48 -11.03 22.37
N ASP A 152 2.01 -11.31 21.16
CA ASP A 152 2.84 -11.67 20.02
C ASP A 152 3.69 -10.45 19.59
N PRO A 153 5.03 -10.55 19.60
CA PRO A 153 5.90 -9.44 19.25
C PRO A 153 5.80 -9.04 17.77
N HIS A 154 5.47 -9.98 16.86
CA HIS A 154 5.30 -9.67 15.44
C HIS A 154 4.03 -8.84 15.22
N VAL A 155 2.94 -9.14 15.94
CA VAL A 155 1.71 -8.32 15.89
C VAL A 155 1.96 -6.93 16.47
N ALA A 156 2.73 -6.83 17.55
CA ALA A 156 3.13 -5.53 18.11
C ALA A 156 4.01 -4.74 17.13
N GLY A 157 4.92 -5.40 16.43
CA GLY A 157 5.75 -4.84 15.36
C GLY A 157 4.89 -4.31 14.19
N MET A 158 3.91 -5.10 13.73
CA MET A 158 2.97 -4.66 12.67
C MET A 158 2.22 -3.40 13.08
N ARG A 159 1.73 -3.34 14.32
CA ARG A 159 1.08 -2.11 14.84
C ARG A 159 2.04 -0.94 14.81
N SER A 160 3.28 -1.13 15.31
CA SER A 160 4.31 -0.10 15.30
C SER A 160 4.63 0.38 13.88
N LEU A 161 4.65 -0.52 12.89
CA LEU A 161 4.88 -0.18 11.48
C LEU A 161 3.78 0.75 10.95
N PHE A 162 2.51 0.38 11.13
CA PHE A 162 1.38 1.19 10.68
C PHE A 162 1.37 2.56 11.37
N ASP A 163 1.50 2.59 12.71
CA ASP A 163 1.51 3.83 13.49
C ASP A 163 2.67 4.75 13.07
N THR A 164 3.86 4.20 12.81
CA THR A 164 5.04 4.96 12.36
C THR A 164 4.80 5.57 10.98
N LEU A 165 4.28 4.78 10.03
CA LEU A 165 3.99 5.28 8.68
C LEU A 165 2.88 6.33 8.68
N ASP A 166 1.83 6.16 9.51
CA ASP A 166 0.77 7.17 9.70
C ASP A 166 1.35 8.50 10.21
N VAL A 167 2.25 8.46 11.20
CA VAL A 167 2.90 9.65 11.74
C VAL A 167 3.79 10.30 10.67
N LEU A 168 4.60 9.53 9.97
CA LEU A 168 5.49 10.04 8.92
C LEU A 168 4.71 10.67 7.77
N ALA A 169 3.57 10.09 7.37
CA ALA A 169 2.72 10.63 6.32
C ALA A 169 2.16 12.02 6.65
N VAL A 170 1.99 12.33 7.94
CA VAL A 170 1.45 13.62 8.42
C VAL A 170 2.54 14.62 8.76
N GLU A 171 3.63 14.18 9.39
CA GLU A 171 4.64 15.06 9.98
C GLU A 171 5.82 15.36 9.05
N SER A 172 6.04 14.53 8.01
CA SER A 172 7.15 14.72 7.09
C SER A 172 6.87 15.85 6.08
N PRO A 173 7.93 16.47 5.52
CA PRO A 173 7.77 17.52 4.53
C PRO A 173 7.02 17.03 3.30
N SER A 174 5.99 17.76 2.86
CA SER A 174 5.24 17.45 1.66
C SER A 174 6.15 17.46 0.42
N ALA A 175 6.03 16.43 -0.40
CA ALA A 175 6.65 16.34 -1.73
C ALA A 175 5.65 16.69 -2.86
N GLY A 176 4.43 17.11 -2.49
CA GLY A 176 3.36 17.50 -3.42
C GLY A 176 2.21 16.50 -3.45
N GLU A 177 1.34 16.68 -4.43
CA GLU A 177 0.27 15.73 -4.72
C GLU A 177 0.83 14.54 -5.50
N TYR A 178 0.38 13.34 -5.15
CA TYR A 178 0.69 12.15 -5.95
C TYR A 178 -0.26 12.07 -7.15
N VAL A 179 0.30 12.03 -8.34
CA VAL A 179 -0.46 11.87 -9.58
C VAL A 179 -0.14 10.49 -10.17
N ALA A 180 -1.13 9.62 -10.19
CA ALA A 180 -0.97 8.29 -10.76
C ALA A 180 -0.90 8.33 -12.29
N GLU A 181 -0.01 7.54 -12.87
CA GLU A 181 0.06 7.33 -14.32
C GLU A 181 -0.92 6.27 -14.82
N ARG A 182 -1.45 5.45 -13.90
CA ARG A 182 -2.35 4.34 -14.16
C ARG A 182 -3.54 4.41 -13.21
N VAL A 183 -4.72 4.08 -13.73
CA VAL A 183 -5.98 4.11 -12.96
C VAL A 183 -6.76 2.83 -13.21
N GLN A 184 -7.12 2.11 -12.15
CA GLN A 184 -8.11 1.06 -12.21
C GLN A 184 -9.50 1.67 -12.16
N VAL A 185 -10.35 1.22 -13.05
CA VAL A 185 -11.76 1.64 -13.10
C VAL A 185 -12.65 0.40 -13.02
N LEU A 186 -13.52 0.38 -12.04
CA LEU A 186 -14.57 -0.62 -11.88
C LEU A 186 -15.91 0.00 -12.30
N ALA A 187 -16.68 -0.72 -13.08
CA ALA A 187 -18.01 -0.29 -13.51
C ALA A 187 -19.05 -1.36 -13.18
N THR A 188 -20.10 -0.97 -12.50
CA THR A 188 -21.21 -1.85 -12.14
C THR A 188 -22.51 -1.25 -12.68
N GLN A 189 -23.32 -2.03 -13.38
CA GLN A 189 -24.65 -1.60 -13.76
C GLN A 189 -25.46 -1.29 -12.51
N SER A 190 -26.04 -0.12 -12.43
CA SER A 190 -26.73 0.36 -11.24
C SER A 190 -28.03 1.08 -11.62
N PHE A 191 -28.97 1.09 -10.70
CA PHE A 191 -30.21 1.85 -10.84
C PHE A 191 -30.04 3.20 -10.15
N VAL A 192 -30.40 4.28 -10.87
CA VAL A 192 -30.41 5.62 -10.28
C VAL A 192 -31.81 5.90 -9.75
N ASP A 193 -31.93 6.17 -8.46
CA ASP A 193 -33.15 6.74 -7.91
C ASP A 193 -33.11 8.28 -8.11
N GLU A 194 -33.90 8.79 -9.05
CA GLU A 194 -33.99 10.22 -9.31
C GLU A 194 -34.45 11.07 -8.10
N ASN A 195 -34.98 10.42 -7.05
CA ASN A 195 -35.38 11.09 -5.82
C ASN A 195 -34.25 11.04 -4.75
N GLU A 196 -33.15 10.35 -5.01
CA GLU A 196 -32.01 10.30 -4.10
C GLU A 196 -31.29 11.67 -4.10
N PRO A 197 -31.22 12.37 -2.94
CA PRO A 197 -30.55 13.66 -2.87
C PRO A 197 -29.07 13.54 -3.24
N GLY A 198 -28.62 14.34 -4.20
CA GLY A 198 -27.24 14.37 -4.66
C GLY A 198 -26.93 13.44 -5.83
N ALA A 199 -27.85 12.55 -6.22
CA ALA A 199 -27.62 11.70 -7.40
C ALA A 199 -27.60 12.54 -8.68
N THR A 200 -26.56 12.38 -9.48
CA THR A 200 -26.41 12.97 -10.81
C THR A 200 -26.23 11.86 -11.84
N LEU A 201 -26.67 12.11 -13.07
CA LEU A 201 -26.48 11.20 -14.19
C LEU A 201 -25.71 11.91 -15.29
N GLU A 202 -24.48 11.51 -15.49
CA GLU A 202 -23.55 12.12 -16.44
C GLU A 202 -23.32 11.18 -17.63
N PRO A 203 -22.90 11.68 -18.79
CA PRO A 203 -22.52 10.84 -19.92
C PRO A 203 -21.36 9.91 -19.58
N TRP A 204 -21.36 8.68 -20.15
CA TRP A 204 -20.27 7.72 -19.97
C TRP A 204 -18.90 8.34 -20.26
N PRO A 205 -17.92 8.27 -19.32
CA PRO A 205 -16.70 9.08 -19.39
C PRO A 205 -15.53 8.42 -20.12
N LEU A 206 -15.61 7.11 -20.40
CA LEU A 206 -14.49 6.37 -20.99
C LEU A 206 -14.65 6.21 -22.49
N ALA A 207 -13.52 6.11 -23.20
CA ALA A 207 -13.49 5.77 -24.62
C ALA A 207 -13.95 4.32 -24.87
N ALA A 208 -13.57 3.38 -23.99
CA ALA A 208 -14.06 2.01 -24.01
C ALA A 208 -15.54 1.94 -23.59
N ARG A 209 -16.35 1.14 -24.28
CA ARG A 209 -17.74 0.92 -23.91
C ARG A 209 -17.83 0.00 -22.67
N PRO A 210 -18.87 0.05 -21.86
CA PRO A 210 -19.05 -0.86 -20.72
C PRO A 210 -18.92 -2.35 -21.11
N ALA A 211 -19.42 -2.72 -22.29
CA ALA A 211 -19.37 -4.10 -22.80
C ALA A 211 -17.96 -4.55 -23.25
N ASP A 212 -17.02 -3.62 -23.41
CA ASP A 212 -15.65 -3.91 -23.83
C ASP A 212 -14.71 -4.07 -22.60
N LEU A 213 -15.21 -3.77 -21.40
CA LEU A 213 -14.48 -3.93 -20.16
C LEU A 213 -14.42 -5.43 -19.77
N SER A 214 -13.36 -5.83 -19.08
CA SER A 214 -13.21 -7.22 -18.59
C SER A 214 -14.17 -7.49 -17.44
N GLU A 215 -14.97 -8.54 -17.51
CA GLU A 215 -15.84 -8.97 -16.42
C GLU A 215 -15.03 -9.62 -15.29
N VAL A 216 -15.33 -9.23 -14.05
CA VAL A 216 -14.69 -9.77 -12.86
C VAL A 216 -15.50 -10.98 -12.36
N ALA A 217 -15.06 -12.18 -12.73
CA ALA A 217 -15.46 -13.47 -12.14
C ALA A 217 -16.96 -13.61 -11.76
N ASP A 218 -17.89 -13.36 -12.65
CA ASP A 218 -19.35 -13.50 -12.43
C ASP A 218 -19.91 -12.59 -11.31
N LEU A 219 -19.20 -11.52 -10.95
CA LEU A 219 -19.62 -10.60 -9.88
C LEU A 219 -20.52 -9.46 -10.37
N GLY A 220 -20.77 -9.37 -11.68
CA GLY A 220 -21.50 -8.25 -12.30
C GLY A 220 -20.75 -6.93 -12.25
N VAL A 221 -19.45 -6.99 -12.00
CA VAL A 221 -18.51 -5.87 -12.02
C VAL A 221 -17.62 -6.01 -13.24
N SER A 222 -17.45 -4.94 -13.99
CA SER A 222 -16.50 -4.87 -15.10
C SER A 222 -15.30 -4.00 -14.71
N CYS A 223 -14.11 -4.35 -15.19
CA CYS A 223 -12.87 -3.69 -14.86
C CYS A 223 -12.06 -3.30 -16.10
N THR A 224 -11.36 -2.18 -16.01
CA THR A 224 -10.31 -1.79 -16.96
C THR A 224 -9.20 -1.05 -16.24
N VAL A 225 -8.01 -1.10 -16.82
CA VAL A 225 -6.87 -0.26 -16.44
C VAL A 225 -6.67 0.78 -17.54
N LEU A 226 -6.61 2.03 -17.16
CA LEU A 226 -6.29 3.16 -18.05
C LEU A 226 -4.87 3.61 -17.79
N GLU A 227 -4.15 4.00 -18.85
CA GLU A 227 -2.75 4.42 -18.79
C GLU A 227 -2.52 5.69 -19.63
N GLY A 228 -1.50 6.47 -19.32
CA GLY A 228 -1.10 7.63 -20.08
C GLY A 228 -2.20 8.67 -20.29
N ASP A 229 -2.45 9.06 -21.55
CA ASP A 229 -3.44 10.11 -21.88
C ASP A 229 -4.87 9.70 -21.52
N GLU A 230 -5.21 8.41 -21.57
CA GLU A 230 -6.55 7.93 -21.20
C GLU A 230 -6.74 8.00 -19.67
N ALA A 231 -5.73 7.64 -18.88
CA ALA A 231 -5.76 7.83 -17.44
C ALA A 231 -5.90 9.29 -17.05
N THR A 232 -5.11 10.17 -17.68
CA THR A 232 -5.17 11.62 -17.44
C THR A 232 -6.55 12.20 -17.76
N ALA A 233 -7.15 11.79 -18.88
CA ALA A 233 -8.49 12.24 -19.27
C ALA A 233 -9.57 11.76 -18.28
N ALA A 234 -9.51 10.49 -17.87
CA ALA A 234 -10.44 9.91 -16.90
C ALA A 234 -10.31 10.58 -15.53
N LEU A 235 -9.09 10.75 -15.01
CA LEU A 235 -8.82 11.42 -13.74
C LEU A 235 -9.38 12.85 -13.73
N THR A 236 -9.28 13.58 -14.86
CA THR A 236 -9.83 14.93 -14.98
C THR A 236 -11.35 14.94 -14.81
N VAL A 237 -12.05 13.97 -15.42
CA VAL A 237 -13.50 13.85 -15.28
C VAL A 237 -13.89 13.40 -13.89
N PHE A 238 -13.18 12.43 -13.33
CA PHE A 238 -13.47 11.87 -12.01
C PHE A 238 -13.17 12.84 -10.86
N ALA A 239 -12.26 13.80 -11.05
CA ALA A 239 -11.98 14.83 -10.05
C ALA A 239 -13.17 15.75 -9.77
N ASP A 240 -14.04 15.95 -10.76
CA ASP A 240 -15.27 16.75 -10.63
C ASP A 240 -16.49 15.92 -10.19
N ALA A 241 -16.34 14.60 -10.08
CA ALA A 241 -17.38 13.64 -9.71
C ALA A 241 -17.35 13.30 -8.22
N ASP A 242 -18.47 12.82 -7.72
CA ASP A 242 -18.61 12.33 -6.35
C ASP A 242 -19.19 10.90 -6.30
N GLN A 243 -19.36 10.39 -5.08
CA GLN A 243 -19.86 9.03 -4.83
C GLN A 243 -21.31 8.79 -5.31
N MET A 244 -22.05 9.87 -5.63
CA MET A 244 -23.42 9.81 -6.11
C MET A 244 -23.51 10.15 -7.61
N THR A 245 -22.39 10.27 -8.31
CA THR A 245 -22.35 10.42 -9.76
C THR A 245 -22.53 9.06 -10.43
N PHE A 246 -23.56 8.94 -11.24
CA PHE A 246 -23.85 7.80 -12.10
C PHE A 246 -23.56 8.18 -13.56
N TRP A 247 -23.36 7.18 -14.39
CA TRP A 247 -22.90 7.38 -15.77
C TRP A 247 -23.85 6.68 -16.75
N ASP A 248 -24.39 7.42 -17.70
CA ASP A 248 -25.29 6.87 -18.72
C ASP A 248 -24.52 6.40 -19.96
N TYR A 249 -24.77 5.15 -20.34
CA TYR A 249 -24.37 4.63 -21.64
C TYR A 249 -25.57 4.02 -22.35
N GLU A 250 -26.05 4.67 -23.42
CA GLU A 250 -27.19 4.20 -24.23
C GLU A 250 -28.46 3.91 -23.41
N GLY A 251 -28.72 4.67 -22.36
CA GLY A 251 -29.89 4.52 -21.50
C GLY A 251 -29.72 3.47 -20.37
N VAL A 252 -28.51 2.96 -20.17
CA VAL A 252 -28.15 2.11 -19.06
C VAL A 252 -27.26 2.88 -18.10
N SER A 253 -27.63 2.91 -16.82
CA SER A 253 -26.87 3.61 -15.79
C SER A 253 -25.81 2.71 -15.15
N TYR A 254 -24.65 3.28 -14.93
CA TYR A 254 -23.51 2.61 -14.28
C TYR A 254 -23.02 3.42 -13.09
N ARG A 255 -22.56 2.71 -12.05
CA ARG A 255 -21.72 3.27 -11.03
C ARG A 255 -20.26 2.96 -11.37
N ILE A 256 -19.40 3.96 -11.22
CA ILE A 256 -17.96 3.81 -11.40
C ILE A 256 -17.27 3.99 -10.04
N LEU A 257 -16.31 3.11 -9.73
CA LEU A 257 -15.30 3.32 -8.72
C LEU A 257 -13.95 3.38 -9.43
N ALA A 258 -13.11 4.31 -9.02
CA ALA A 258 -11.79 4.48 -9.60
C ALA A 258 -10.75 4.66 -8.51
N ARG A 259 -9.57 4.09 -8.72
CA ARG A 259 -8.41 4.27 -7.83
C ARG A 259 -7.12 4.35 -8.63
N PRO A 260 -6.12 5.09 -8.14
CA PRO A 260 -4.77 5.00 -8.68
C PRO A 260 -4.23 3.58 -8.55
N LEU A 261 -3.40 3.17 -9.51
CA LEU A 261 -2.58 1.96 -9.45
C LEU A 261 -1.13 2.37 -9.27
N PHE A 262 -0.45 1.71 -8.34
CA PHE A 262 0.99 1.81 -8.19
C PHE A 262 1.72 0.96 -9.23
N GLU A 263 3.01 1.20 -9.40
CA GLU A 263 3.82 0.60 -10.48
C GLU A 263 3.89 -0.93 -10.42
N ASN A 264 3.82 -1.49 -9.22
CA ASN A 264 3.85 -2.94 -8.96
C ASN A 264 2.48 -3.64 -9.05
N GLU A 265 1.40 -2.89 -9.21
CA GLU A 265 0.05 -3.45 -9.31
C GLU A 265 -0.31 -3.73 -10.77
N VAL A 266 -0.91 -4.88 -11.05
CA VAL A 266 -1.40 -5.22 -12.40
C VAL A 266 -2.76 -4.56 -12.65
N GLY A 267 -3.61 -4.52 -11.64
CA GLY A 267 -5.02 -4.10 -11.75
C GLY A 267 -5.90 -5.16 -12.42
N CYS A 268 -7.18 -5.14 -12.13
CA CYS A 268 -8.18 -6.06 -12.69
C CYS A 268 -7.90 -7.57 -12.51
N GLU A 269 -6.98 -7.94 -11.63
CA GLU A 269 -6.66 -9.33 -11.27
C GLU A 269 -6.95 -9.54 -9.77
N TRP A 270 -7.71 -10.60 -9.41
CA TRP A 270 -8.08 -10.97 -8.05
C TRP A 270 -8.09 -12.49 -7.84
#